data_35bc8d4f0796f1de843838c62462e8d8
#
_entry.id   35bc8d4f0796f1de843838c62462e8d8
#
_cell.length_a   1.000
_cell.length_b   1.000
_cell.length_c   1.000
_cell.angle_alpha   90.00
_cell.angle_beta   90.00
_cell.angle_gamma   90.00
#
_symmetry.space_group_name_H-M   'P 1'
#
loop_
_entity.id
_entity.type
_entity.pdbx_description
1 polymer ?
#
loop_
_entity_poly.entity_id
_entity_poly.type
_entity_poly.pdbx_seq_one_letter_code
_entity_poly.pdbx_strand_id
1 'polypeptide(L)'
;SLKKNIIITGSHGKTTTTSLVAKILSDQKLDPTIVNGGVINSFNSNAKLGKGEWSILEADESDGSFLKLPINYSVVTNIDHEHIDFYKNYKNLENSFVKFIEKTPPTGKSILCKDNSNIRKILKKIKNKNIITYGENNKSDYHISNIRYKIDYSAFDLKYKDIKKKKRKI
;
A
#
# COMPACT_ATOMS: atom_id res chain seq x y z
N SER A 1 -6.64 21.34 8.39
CA SER A 1 -5.35 20.90 7.83
C SER A 1 -5.59 19.83 6.77
N LEU A 2 -4.74 19.78 5.74
CA LEU A 2 -4.83 18.72 4.72
C LEU A 2 -4.48 17.38 5.37
N LYS A 3 -5.32 16.36 5.16
CA LYS A 3 -5.07 15.01 5.69
C LYS A 3 -3.89 14.36 4.96
N LYS A 4 -3.17 13.48 5.67
CA LYS A 4 -2.13 12.62 5.09
C LYS A 4 -2.81 11.37 4.52
N ASN A 5 -2.80 11.24 3.22
CA ASN A 5 -3.50 10.17 2.52
C ASN A 5 -2.60 8.95 2.30
N ILE A 6 -3.06 7.80 2.76
CA ILE A 6 -2.51 6.47 2.44
C ILE A 6 -3.45 5.88 1.38
N ILE A 7 -2.96 5.73 0.16
CA ILE A 7 -3.73 5.17 -0.94
C ILE A 7 -3.28 3.73 -1.18
N ILE A 8 -4.22 2.80 -1.11
CA ILE A 8 -3.97 1.37 -1.24
C ILE A 8 -4.62 0.87 -2.52
N THR A 9 -3.83 0.30 -3.41
CA THR A 9 -4.28 -0.25 -4.70
C THR A 9 -3.58 -1.58 -5.01
N GLY A 10 -3.98 -2.21 -6.10
CA GLY A 10 -3.45 -3.48 -6.61
C GLY A 10 -4.56 -4.42 -7.01
N SER A 11 -4.30 -5.41 -7.85
CA SER A 11 -5.30 -6.33 -8.38
C SER A 11 -6.07 -7.06 -7.28
N HIS A 12 -5.37 -7.53 -6.24
CA HIS A 12 -5.97 -8.30 -5.14
C HIS A 12 -5.56 -7.79 -3.77
N GLY A 13 -6.44 -8.00 -2.77
CA GLY A 13 -6.15 -7.73 -1.36
C GLY A 13 -6.25 -6.26 -0.94
N LYS A 14 -6.74 -5.37 -1.79
CA LYS A 14 -6.96 -3.94 -1.49
C LYS A 14 -7.81 -3.75 -0.23
N THR A 15 -9.02 -4.29 -0.23
CA THR A 15 -10.01 -4.17 0.86
C THR A 15 -9.47 -4.70 2.19
N THR A 16 -8.84 -5.88 2.17
CA THR A 16 -8.24 -6.47 3.37
C THR A 16 -7.11 -5.61 3.91
N THR A 17 -6.21 -5.15 3.05
CA THR A 17 -5.07 -4.31 3.45
C THR A 17 -5.56 -2.97 4.00
N THR A 18 -6.54 -2.34 3.34
CA THR A 18 -7.16 -1.09 3.80
C THR A 18 -7.78 -1.26 5.18
N SER A 19 -8.54 -2.35 5.40
CA SER A 19 -9.15 -2.67 6.69
C SER A 19 -8.11 -2.88 7.80
N LEU A 20 -7.02 -3.59 7.53
CA LEU A 20 -5.95 -3.82 8.49
C LEU A 20 -5.23 -2.53 8.87
N VAL A 21 -4.86 -1.70 7.89
CA VAL A 21 -4.22 -0.40 8.15
C VAL A 21 -5.17 0.51 8.94
N ALA A 22 -6.45 0.55 8.56
CA ALA A 22 -7.48 1.31 9.27
C ALA A 22 -7.60 0.87 10.73
N LYS A 23 -7.63 -0.44 10.99
CA LYS A 23 -7.69 -1.01 12.35
C LYS A 23 -6.47 -0.61 13.18
N ILE A 24 -5.26 -0.76 12.63
CA ILE A 24 -4.01 -0.41 13.32
C ILE A 24 -4.00 1.07 13.72
N LEU A 25 -4.34 1.99 12.81
CA LEU A 25 -4.35 3.41 13.11
C LEU A 25 -5.47 3.79 14.10
N SER A 26 -6.63 3.14 14.00
CA SER A 26 -7.74 3.35 14.94
C SER A 26 -7.39 2.87 16.36
N ASP A 27 -6.74 1.73 16.50
CA ASP A 27 -6.29 1.19 17.80
C ASP A 27 -5.25 2.10 18.47
N GLN A 28 -4.45 2.81 17.67
CA GLN A 28 -3.53 3.83 18.15
C GLN A 28 -4.22 5.18 18.43
N LYS A 29 -5.56 5.23 18.44
CA LYS A 29 -6.37 6.43 18.70
C LYS A 29 -6.10 7.60 17.72
N LEU A 30 -5.64 7.29 16.52
CA LEU A 30 -5.37 8.29 15.48
C LEU A 30 -6.61 8.74 14.72
N ASP A 31 -7.76 8.12 14.98
CA ASP A 31 -9.08 8.42 14.41
C ASP A 31 -9.05 8.77 12.91
N PRO A 32 -8.61 7.85 12.04
CA PRO A 32 -8.44 8.13 10.62
C PRO A 32 -9.80 8.25 9.90
N THR A 33 -9.81 9.02 8.80
CA THR A 33 -10.85 8.89 7.77
C THR A 33 -10.56 7.64 6.96
N ILE A 34 -11.60 6.87 6.65
CA ILE A 34 -11.48 5.58 5.97
C ILE A 34 -12.47 5.55 4.81
N VAL A 35 -12.00 5.10 3.64
CA VAL A 35 -12.83 4.75 2.48
C VAL A 35 -12.34 3.40 1.95
N ASN A 36 -13.21 2.41 1.98
CA ASN A 36 -12.91 1.02 1.64
C ASN A 36 -13.90 0.50 0.60
N GLY A 37 -13.48 -0.41 -0.25
CA GLY A 37 -14.36 -1.01 -1.28
C GLY A 37 -15.43 -1.94 -0.71
N GLY A 38 -15.20 -2.49 0.48
CA GLY A 38 -16.14 -3.36 1.19
C GLY A 38 -16.44 -2.88 2.61
N VAL A 39 -17.46 -3.47 3.23
CA VAL A 39 -17.82 -3.17 4.63
C VAL A 39 -16.70 -3.62 5.56
N ILE A 40 -16.30 -2.73 6.46
CA ILE A 40 -15.36 -3.03 7.54
C ILE A 40 -16.16 -3.41 8.78
N ASN A 41 -16.10 -4.67 9.19
CA ASN A 41 -16.91 -5.22 10.28
C ASN A 41 -16.78 -4.42 11.59
N SER A 42 -15.60 -3.94 11.94
CA SER A 42 -15.38 -3.14 13.16
C SER A 42 -16.07 -1.79 13.15
N PHE A 43 -16.51 -1.28 12.01
CA PHE A 43 -17.22 0.00 11.85
C PHE A 43 -18.61 -0.17 11.25
N ASN A 44 -18.95 -1.39 10.82
CA ASN A 44 -20.21 -1.71 10.13
C ASN A 44 -20.52 -0.76 8.95
N SER A 45 -19.48 -0.30 8.27
CA SER A 45 -19.54 0.65 7.14
C SER A 45 -18.30 0.51 6.25
N ASN A 46 -18.45 0.90 4.99
CA ASN A 46 -17.34 1.02 4.05
C ASN A 46 -16.68 2.40 4.08
N ALA A 47 -17.23 3.36 4.80
CA ALA A 47 -16.66 4.69 4.97
C ALA A 47 -16.84 5.20 6.39
N LYS A 48 -15.82 5.89 6.90
CA LYS A 48 -15.83 6.56 8.20
C LYS A 48 -15.12 7.90 8.08
N LEU A 49 -15.76 8.97 8.50
CA LEU A 49 -15.12 10.26 8.65
C LEU A 49 -14.45 10.34 10.04
N GLY A 50 -13.14 10.36 10.07
CA GLY A 50 -12.35 10.55 11.28
C GLY A 50 -11.92 12.01 11.48
N LYS A 51 -11.63 12.37 12.74
CA LYS A 51 -11.14 13.71 13.12
C LYS A 51 -9.61 13.82 13.05
N GLY A 52 -8.91 12.69 12.93
CA GLY A 52 -7.45 12.66 12.87
C GLY A 52 -6.87 13.18 11.54
N GLU A 53 -5.56 13.31 11.51
CA GLU A 53 -4.82 13.82 10.34
C GLU A 53 -4.62 12.77 9.22
N TRP A 54 -5.01 11.52 9.42
CA TRP A 54 -4.82 10.43 8.48
C TRP A 54 -6.08 10.12 7.69
N SER A 55 -5.88 9.76 6.43
CA SER A 55 -6.93 9.25 5.55
C SER A 55 -6.42 7.98 4.89
N ILE A 56 -7.20 6.91 4.94
CA ILE A 56 -6.87 5.62 4.33
C ILE A 56 -7.92 5.36 3.27
N LEU A 57 -7.49 5.24 2.02
CA LEU A 57 -8.39 5.09 0.89
C LEU A 57 -7.99 3.86 0.08
N GLU A 58 -8.94 2.97 -0.13
CA GLU A 58 -8.86 1.98 -1.19
C GLU A 58 -9.07 2.66 -2.53
N ALA A 59 -8.22 2.32 -3.51
CA ALA A 59 -8.28 2.88 -4.84
C ALA A 59 -8.35 1.76 -5.89
N ASP A 60 -9.37 1.83 -6.73
CA ASP A 60 -9.53 0.89 -7.84
C ASP A 60 -8.69 1.36 -9.03
N GLU A 61 -7.91 0.43 -9.57
CA GLU A 61 -7.09 0.66 -10.77
C GLU A 61 -7.85 0.43 -12.07
N SER A 62 -9.06 -0.14 -12.04
CA SER A 62 -9.78 -0.65 -13.22
C SER A 62 -10.03 0.39 -14.30
N ASP A 63 -10.27 1.64 -13.93
CA ASP A 63 -10.60 2.77 -14.80
C ASP A 63 -9.55 3.90 -14.80
N GLY A 64 -8.43 3.69 -14.13
CA GLY A 64 -7.36 4.67 -13.99
C GLY A 64 -7.67 5.86 -13.06
N SER A 65 -8.82 5.88 -12.38
CA SER A 65 -9.22 6.94 -11.44
C SER A 65 -8.27 7.07 -10.26
N PHE A 66 -7.62 5.98 -9.83
CA PHE A 66 -6.61 5.97 -8.76
C PHE A 66 -5.46 6.97 -9.01
N LEU A 67 -5.19 7.31 -10.26
CA LEU A 67 -4.19 8.32 -10.63
C LEU A 67 -4.60 9.75 -10.28
N LYS A 68 -5.87 10.02 -9.99
CA LYS A 68 -6.38 11.36 -9.67
C LYS A 68 -6.34 11.66 -8.17
N LEU A 69 -6.11 10.65 -7.33
CA LEU A 69 -6.13 10.80 -5.87
C LEU A 69 -4.91 11.59 -5.36
N PRO A 70 -5.07 12.37 -4.28
CA PRO A 70 -3.98 13.07 -3.63
C PRO A 70 -3.15 12.11 -2.76
N ILE A 71 -1.99 11.69 -3.23
CA ILE A 71 -1.16 10.65 -2.60
C ILE A 71 -0.11 11.29 -1.69
N ASN A 72 -0.04 10.85 -0.42
CA ASN A 72 1.11 11.08 0.45
C ASN A 72 1.91 9.78 0.64
N TYR A 73 1.20 8.67 0.83
CA TYR A 73 1.78 7.32 0.91
C TYR A 73 1.02 6.42 -0.05
N SER A 74 1.74 5.64 -0.85
CA SER A 74 1.15 4.66 -1.76
C SER A 74 1.47 3.25 -1.30
N VAL A 75 0.48 2.36 -1.37
CA VAL A 75 0.66 0.92 -1.14
C VAL A 75 0.19 0.19 -2.38
N VAL A 76 1.04 -0.68 -2.93
CA VAL A 76 0.67 -1.56 -4.03
C VAL A 76 0.86 -3.01 -3.60
N THR A 77 -0.23 -3.74 -3.51
CA THR A 77 -0.25 -5.13 -3.03
C THR A 77 0.30 -6.10 -4.07
N ASN A 78 -0.21 -6.02 -5.29
CA ASN A 78 0.21 -6.83 -6.45
C ASN A 78 -0.27 -6.16 -7.74
N ILE A 79 0.21 -6.66 -8.88
CA ILE A 79 -0.20 -6.23 -10.22
C ILE A 79 -0.37 -7.50 -11.06
N ASP A 80 -1.60 -7.80 -11.48
CA ASP A 80 -1.91 -8.94 -12.32
C ASP A 80 -2.50 -8.50 -13.66
N HIS A 81 -2.71 -9.46 -14.56
CA HIS A 81 -3.20 -9.22 -15.93
C HIS A 81 -4.72 -9.01 -15.93
N GLU A 82 -5.18 -7.92 -15.33
CA GLU A 82 -6.59 -7.55 -15.25
C GLU A 82 -6.86 -6.22 -15.97
N HIS A 83 -8.13 -5.94 -16.26
CA HIS A 83 -8.60 -4.67 -16.83
C HIS A 83 -7.96 -4.30 -18.18
N ILE A 84 -7.60 -5.32 -19.00
CA ILE A 84 -6.94 -5.11 -20.29
C ILE A 84 -7.87 -4.38 -21.27
N ASP A 85 -9.18 -4.53 -21.13
CA ASP A 85 -10.16 -3.80 -21.93
C ASP A 85 -10.00 -2.28 -21.78
N PHE A 86 -9.74 -1.79 -20.57
CA PHE A 86 -9.48 -0.38 -20.30
C PHE A 86 -8.07 0.02 -20.73
N TYR A 87 -7.05 -0.72 -20.33
CA TYR A 87 -5.65 -0.35 -20.57
C TYR A 87 -5.16 -0.68 -21.97
N LYS A 88 -5.92 -1.45 -22.77
CA LYS A 88 -5.58 -1.93 -24.13
C LYS A 88 -4.46 -2.98 -24.15
N ASN A 89 -3.50 -2.90 -23.25
CA ASN A 89 -2.42 -3.89 -23.11
C ASN A 89 -1.80 -3.80 -21.71
N TYR A 90 -1.09 -4.86 -21.36
CA TYR A 90 -0.45 -4.97 -20.06
C TYR A 90 0.62 -3.90 -19.79
N LYS A 91 1.35 -3.46 -20.83
CA LYS A 91 2.37 -2.41 -20.69
C LYS A 91 1.76 -1.07 -20.23
N ASN A 92 0.56 -0.75 -20.68
CA ASN A 92 -0.16 0.45 -20.25
C ASN A 92 -0.60 0.33 -18.79
N LEU A 93 -1.08 -0.84 -18.35
CA LEU A 93 -1.38 -1.11 -16.95
C LEU A 93 -0.12 -0.94 -16.08
N GLU A 94 1.00 -1.59 -16.43
CA GLU A 94 2.28 -1.41 -15.72
C GLU A 94 2.69 0.07 -15.63
N ASN A 95 2.57 0.81 -16.73
CA ASN A 95 2.93 2.22 -16.77
C ASN A 95 2.02 3.08 -15.88
N SER A 96 0.75 2.71 -15.73
CA SER A 96 -0.18 3.38 -14.81
C SER A 96 0.23 3.18 -13.35
N PHE A 97 0.63 1.99 -12.96
CA PHE A 97 1.18 1.74 -11.63
C PHE A 97 2.51 2.48 -11.40
N VAL A 98 3.39 2.54 -12.40
CA VAL A 98 4.62 3.36 -12.31
C VAL A 98 4.26 4.83 -12.07
N LYS A 99 3.32 5.40 -12.86
CA LYS A 99 2.85 6.77 -12.67
C LYS A 99 2.25 6.99 -11.28
N PHE A 100 1.45 6.05 -10.78
CA PHE A 100 0.87 6.10 -9.44
C PHE A 100 1.95 6.19 -8.36
N ILE A 101 2.96 5.33 -8.42
CA ILE A 101 4.07 5.29 -7.46
C ILE A 101 4.91 6.57 -7.54
N GLU A 102 5.19 7.06 -8.75
CA GLU A 102 5.96 8.30 -8.98
C GLU A 102 5.25 9.56 -8.48
N LYS A 103 3.92 9.54 -8.34
CA LYS A 103 3.15 10.65 -7.73
C LYS A 103 3.34 10.76 -6.21
N THR A 104 3.90 9.75 -5.56
CA THR A 104 4.19 9.82 -4.13
C THR A 104 5.30 10.86 -3.89
N PRO A 105 5.03 11.91 -3.09
CA PRO A 105 5.97 12.99 -2.90
C PRO A 105 7.23 12.53 -2.16
N PRO A 106 8.35 13.27 -2.23
CA PRO A 106 9.59 12.94 -1.52
C PRO A 106 9.45 12.86 0.01
N THR A 107 8.42 13.51 0.56
CA THR A 107 8.09 13.45 1.99
C THR A 107 7.34 12.20 2.39
N GLY A 108 6.81 11.46 1.41
CA GLY A 108 6.05 10.22 1.60
C GLY A 108 6.87 8.96 1.33
N LYS A 109 6.19 7.82 1.29
CA LYS A 109 6.77 6.50 0.98
C LYS A 109 5.83 5.71 0.07
N SER A 110 6.43 4.93 -0.82
CA SER A 110 5.73 3.90 -1.60
C SER A 110 6.06 2.53 -1.03
N ILE A 111 5.05 1.77 -0.65
CA ILE A 111 5.18 0.46 0.02
C ILE A 111 4.73 -0.61 -0.97
N LEU A 112 5.65 -1.50 -1.37
CA LEU A 112 5.47 -2.40 -2.49
C LEU A 112 5.75 -3.86 -2.10
N CYS A 113 4.84 -4.78 -2.47
CA CYS A 113 5.02 -6.21 -2.24
C CYS A 113 6.03 -6.80 -3.24
N LYS A 114 7.21 -7.16 -2.77
CA LYS A 114 8.29 -7.68 -3.61
C LYS A 114 8.11 -9.14 -4.04
N ASP A 115 7.13 -9.84 -3.46
CA ASP A 115 6.81 -11.22 -3.85
C ASP A 115 6.14 -11.27 -5.22
N ASN A 116 5.40 -10.22 -5.60
CA ASN A 116 4.79 -10.13 -6.92
C ASN A 116 5.84 -9.87 -8.01
N SER A 117 5.87 -10.73 -9.03
CA SER A 117 6.85 -10.67 -10.12
C SER A 117 6.74 -9.39 -10.95
N ASN A 118 5.52 -8.89 -11.13
CA ASN A 118 5.25 -7.69 -11.93
C ASN A 118 5.68 -6.42 -11.17
N ILE A 119 5.51 -6.40 -9.85
CA ILE A 119 6.10 -5.33 -9.01
C ILE A 119 7.62 -5.35 -9.15
N ARG A 120 8.28 -6.52 -9.11
CA ARG A 120 9.73 -6.59 -9.33
C ARG A 120 10.17 -6.06 -10.70
N LYS A 121 9.36 -6.25 -11.75
CA LYS A 121 9.63 -5.68 -13.07
C LYS A 121 9.54 -4.16 -13.08
N ILE A 122 8.46 -3.59 -12.52
CA ILE A 122 8.27 -2.14 -12.54
C ILE A 122 9.22 -1.40 -11.60
N LEU A 123 9.71 -2.04 -10.52
CA LEU A 123 10.73 -1.44 -9.62
C LEU A 123 11.97 -0.95 -10.39
N LYS A 124 12.33 -1.60 -11.50
CA LYS A 124 13.45 -1.19 -12.35
C LYS A 124 13.16 0.09 -13.17
N LYS A 125 11.89 0.45 -13.33
CA LYS A 125 11.43 1.61 -14.11
C LYS A 125 11.20 2.83 -13.23
N ILE A 126 11.04 2.64 -11.91
CA ILE A 126 10.68 3.69 -10.97
C ILE A 126 11.92 4.52 -10.60
N LYS A 127 11.80 5.83 -10.71
CA LYS A 127 12.83 6.80 -10.35
C LYS A 127 12.75 7.25 -8.89
N ASN A 128 11.56 7.19 -8.31
CA ASN A 128 11.32 7.54 -6.90
C ASN A 128 12.15 6.63 -5.98
N LYS A 129 12.99 7.23 -5.13
CA LYS A 129 13.88 6.50 -4.21
C LYS A 129 13.27 6.28 -2.82
N ASN A 130 12.07 6.78 -2.57
CA ASN A 130 11.38 6.62 -1.29
C ASN A 130 10.50 5.37 -1.27
N ILE A 131 11.05 4.24 -1.72
CA ILE A 131 10.38 2.95 -1.79
C ILE A 131 10.76 2.13 -0.55
N ILE A 132 9.76 1.46 0.01
CA ILE A 132 9.90 0.40 1.00
C ILE A 132 9.31 -0.86 0.39
N THR A 133 10.05 -1.96 0.42
CA THR A 133 9.57 -3.24 -0.07
C THR A 133 9.32 -4.21 1.09
N TYR A 134 8.29 -5.06 0.94
CA TYR A 134 7.97 -6.12 1.90
C TYR A 134 7.69 -7.44 1.19
N GLY A 135 7.73 -8.53 1.94
CA GLY A 135 7.37 -9.88 1.47
C GLY A 135 8.34 -10.96 1.94
N GLU A 136 8.12 -12.18 1.46
CA GLU A 136 8.98 -13.35 1.71
C GLU A 136 10.27 -13.32 0.88
N ASN A 137 10.34 -12.46 -0.13
CA ASN A 137 11.57 -12.28 -0.89
C ASN A 137 12.70 -11.76 0.03
N ASN A 138 13.78 -12.49 0.15
CA ASN A 138 14.89 -12.21 1.06
C ASN A 138 15.63 -10.87 0.80
N LYS A 139 15.36 -10.24 -0.34
CA LYS A 139 15.85 -8.89 -0.69
C LYS A 139 14.86 -7.78 -0.35
N SER A 140 13.74 -8.09 0.33
CA SER A 140 12.79 -7.09 0.81
C SER A 140 13.38 -6.30 1.98
N ASP A 141 12.95 -5.03 2.13
CA ASP A 141 13.36 -4.20 3.27
C ASP A 141 12.70 -4.70 4.55
N TYR A 142 11.45 -5.17 4.45
CA TYR A 142 10.71 -5.89 5.48
C TYR A 142 10.54 -7.34 5.00
N HIS A 143 11.42 -8.22 5.45
CA HIS A 143 11.44 -9.62 5.06
C HIS A 143 10.64 -10.46 6.04
N ILE A 144 9.63 -11.14 5.54
CA ILE A 144 8.78 -12.07 6.27
C ILE A 144 9.29 -13.49 6.02
N SER A 145 9.39 -14.29 7.07
CA SER A 145 9.82 -15.71 6.99
C SER A 145 9.12 -16.55 8.05
N ASN A 146 9.24 -17.87 7.94
CA ASN A 146 8.69 -18.83 8.90
C ASN A 146 7.20 -18.60 9.18
N ILE A 147 6.39 -18.41 8.13
CA ILE A 147 4.95 -18.19 8.27
C ILE A 147 4.30 -19.49 8.77
N ARG A 148 3.53 -19.35 9.84
CA ARG A 148 2.76 -20.44 10.46
C ARG A 148 1.30 -20.04 10.53
N TYR A 149 0.47 -20.77 9.83
CA TYR A 149 -0.97 -20.58 9.84
C TYR A 149 -1.61 -21.43 10.94
N LYS A 150 -2.45 -20.82 11.74
CA LYS A 150 -3.31 -21.44 12.76
C LYS A 150 -4.76 -21.06 12.47
N ILE A 151 -5.71 -21.70 13.14
CA ILE A 151 -7.14 -21.47 12.93
C ILE A 151 -7.50 -19.99 13.19
N ASP A 152 -6.99 -19.42 14.29
CA ASP A 152 -7.38 -18.09 14.76
C ASP A 152 -6.35 -16.99 14.48
N TYR A 153 -5.13 -17.36 14.07
CA TYR A 153 -4.05 -16.39 13.82
C TYR A 153 -2.98 -16.92 12.86
N SER A 154 -2.20 -16.01 12.35
CA SER A 154 -0.96 -16.32 11.64
C SER A 154 0.22 -15.73 12.39
N ALA A 155 1.31 -16.49 12.50
CA ALA A 155 2.56 -16.05 13.10
C ALA A 155 3.67 -16.06 12.04
N PHE A 156 4.58 -15.12 12.11
CA PHE A 156 5.72 -15.04 11.20
C PHE A 156 6.89 -14.33 11.88
N ASP A 157 8.09 -14.56 11.35
CA ASP A 157 9.27 -13.83 11.75
C ASP A 157 9.44 -12.63 10.81
N LEU A 158 9.66 -11.43 11.37
CA LEU A 158 9.88 -10.20 10.61
C LEU A 158 11.31 -9.70 10.82
N LYS A 159 12.09 -9.65 9.74
CA LYS A 159 13.38 -8.97 9.69
C LYS A 159 13.24 -7.68 8.90
N TYR A 160 13.71 -6.57 9.43
CA TYR A 160 13.70 -5.30 8.73
C TYR A 160 15.06 -4.60 8.83
N LYS A 161 15.42 -3.89 7.78
CA LYS A 161 16.61 -3.03 7.79
C LYS A 161 16.26 -1.78 8.58
N ASP A 162 17.03 -1.52 9.63
CA ASP A 162 16.87 -0.28 10.42
C ASP A 162 17.12 0.94 9.51
N ILE A 163 16.04 1.59 9.08
CA ILE A 163 16.09 2.73 8.16
C ILE A 163 16.57 4.00 8.88
N LYS A 164 16.85 3.93 10.20
CA LYS A 164 17.28 5.06 11.00
C LYS A 164 18.50 4.79 11.86
N LYS A 165 19.69 4.81 11.24
CA LYS A 165 20.87 5.34 11.94
C LYS A 165 21.52 6.44 11.11
N LYS A 166 20.82 7.53 10.81
CA LYS A 166 21.51 8.82 10.71
C LYS A 166 21.83 9.24 12.14
N LYS A 167 23.10 9.08 12.54
CA LYS A 167 23.63 9.67 13.76
C LYS A 167 23.21 11.16 13.79
N ARG A 168 22.28 11.53 14.66
CA ARG A 168 22.20 12.92 15.11
C ARG A 168 23.45 13.13 15.95
N LYS A 169 24.43 13.86 15.43
CA LYS A 169 25.38 14.56 16.30
C LYS A 169 24.56 15.61 17.03
N ILE A 170 24.52 15.49 18.32
CA ILE A 170 24.12 16.53 19.27
C ILE A 170 25.24 17.56 19.28
#